data_b962131242cd1ff24146a427938501fc
#
_entry.id   b962131242cd1ff24146a427938501fc
#
_cell.length_a   1.000
_cell.length_b   1.000
_cell.length_c   1.000
_cell.angle_alpha   90.00
_cell.angle_beta   90.00
_cell.angle_gamma   90.00
#
_symmetry.space_group_name_H-M   'P 1'
#
loop_
_entity.id
_entity.type
_entity.pdbx_description
1 polymer ?
#
loop_
_entity_poly.entity_id
_entity_poly.type
_entity_poly.pdbx_seq_one_letter_code
_entity_poly.pdbx_strand_id
1 'polypeptide(L)'
;MDYVEMLADLDEQPVLHKSRLLLLLYVFAGEDNSNSIEGITKLAKLDFLLRYPTLLKRALDIRGMSTKELCIEDHELFSVESEMVRYRFGPWDHKYRLYLNLLIGEGLIKVTSEGRKVVISLTEKGFAFSNKLSIAPLMQTYIHRARILKRHFNLTSTNLMNFIYETFPEIVSLNTGKRIQI
;
A
#
# COMPACT_ATOMS: atom_id res chain seq x y z
N MET A 1 -30.44 0.41 0.85
CA MET A 1 -28.98 0.40 1.05
C MET A 1 -28.44 1.52 0.18
N ASP A 2 -27.86 2.51 0.82
CA ASP A 2 -27.29 3.66 0.10
C ASP A 2 -26.03 3.21 -0.63
N TYR A 3 -25.77 3.77 -1.83
CA TYR A 3 -24.60 3.45 -2.64
C TYR A 3 -23.28 3.70 -1.87
N VAL A 4 -23.28 4.70 -0.98
CA VAL A 4 -22.17 5.02 -0.08
C VAL A 4 -21.95 3.93 0.97
N GLU A 5 -23.02 3.37 1.55
CA GLU A 5 -22.92 2.23 2.48
C GLU A 5 -22.36 0.98 1.78
N MET A 6 -22.78 0.74 0.53
CA MET A 6 -22.30 -0.39 -0.25
C MET A 6 -20.82 -0.26 -0.62
N LEU A 7 -20.34 0.96 -0.88
CA LEU A 7 -18.92 1.23 -1.13
C LEU A 7 -18.10 1.12 0.15
N ALA A 8 -18.62 1.58 1.29
CA ALA A 8 -17.97 1.43 2.59
C ALA A 8 -17.85 -0.05 3.01
N ASP A 9 -18.89 -0.85 2.76
CA ASP A 9 -18.87 -2.30 3.01
C ASP A 9 -17.83 -3.02 2.12
N LEU A 10 -17.64 -2.58 0.89
CA LEU A 10 -16.60 -3.14 0.01
C LEU A 10 -15.19 -2.81 0.51
N ASP A 11 -14.99 -1.61 1.04
CA ASP A 11 -13.69 -1.19 1.59
C ASP A 11 -13.36 -1.91 2.91
N GLU A 12 -14.36 -2.37 3.67
CA GLU A 12 -14.13 -3.18 4.87
C GLU A 12 -13.80 -4.65 4.56
N GLN A 13 -13.93 -5.10 3.31
CA GLN A 13 -13.69 -6.50 2.97
C GLN A 13 -12.19 -6.88 3.02
N PRO A 14 -11.81 -7.85 3.85
CA PRO A 14 -10.43 -8.32 3.94
C PRO A 14 -9.82 -8.76 2.60
N VAL A 15 -10.67 -9.18 1.66
CA VAL A 15 -10.27 -9.63 0.33
C VAL A 15 -9.63 -8.51 -0.48
N LEU A 16 -10.22 -7.32 -0.51
CA LEU A 16 -9.66 -6.17 -1.23
C LEU A 16 -8.31 -5.75 -0.65
N HIS A 17 -8.23 -5.62 0.67
CA HIS A 17 -6.99 -5.25 1.35
C HIS A 17 -5.87 -6.29 1.13
N LYS A 18 -6.18 -7.58 1.25
CA LYS A 18 -5.22 -8.66 0.97
C LYS A 18 -4.76 -8.64 -0.48
N SER A 19 -5.68 -8.44 -1.42
CA SER A 19 -5.37 -8.37 -2.85
C SER A 19 -4.43 -7.20 -3.16
N ARG A 20 -4.70 -6.03 -2.60
CA ARG A 20 -3.84 -4.84 -2.77
C ARG A 20 -2.44 -5.07 -2.19
N LEU A 21 -2.33 -5.64 -1.00
CA LEU A 21 -1.03 -5.96 -0.40
C LEU A 21 -0.27 -7.01 -1.22
N LEU A 22 -0.94 -8.03 -1.75
CA LEU A 22 -0.34 -9.02 -2.64
C LEU A 22 0.19 -8.40 -3.93
N LEU A 23 -0.58 -7.51 -4.58
CA LEU A 23 -0.14 -6.80 -5.78
C LEU A 23 1.06 -5.90 -5.51
N LEU A 24 1.08 -5.23 -4.36
CA LEU A 24 2.21 -4.42 -3.97
C LEU A 24 3.48 -5.28 -3.78
N LEU A 25 3.35 -6.39 -3.04
CA LEU A 25 4.44 -7.36 -2.88
C LEU A 25 4.88 -7.95 -4.23
N TYR A 26 3.95 -8.29 -5.12
CA TYR A 26 4.23 -8.85 -6.44
C TYR A 26 5.05 -7.90 -7.31
N VAL A 27 4.64 -6.63 -7.38
CA VAL A 27 5.39 -5.64 -8.15
C VAL A 27 6.79 -5.46 -7.57
N PHE A 28 6.92 -5.37 -6.23
CA PHE A 28 8.22 -5.20 -5.59
C PHE A 28 9.11 -6.43 -5.69
N ALA A 29 8.54 -7.64 -5.70
CA ALA A 29 9.28 -8.89 -5.88
C ALA A 29 10.06 -8.95 -7.19
N GLY A 30 9.55 -8.33 -8.25
CA GLY A 30 10.15 -8.41 -9.59
C GLY A 30 9.67 -9.63 -10.38
N GLU A 31 10.15 -9.77 -11.60
CA GLU A 31 9.68 -10.81 -12.52
C GLU A 31 10.08 -12.24 -12.08
N ASP A 32 11.18 -12.34 -11.37
CA ASP A 32 11.78 -13.59 -10.89
C ASP A 32 11.47 -13.90 -9.41
N ASN A 33 10.61 -13.11 -8.77
CA ASN A 33 10.29 -13.21 -7.34
C ASN A 33 11.53 -13.15 -6.42
N SER A 34 12.59 -12.45 -6.84
CA SER A 34 13.86 -12.41 -6.12
C SER A 34 13.93 -11.37 -5.01
N ASN A 35 13.02 -10.39 -5.04
CA ASN A 35 13.05 -9.28 -4.09
C ASN A 35 11.92 -9.37 -3.05
N SER A 36 12.04 -8.55 -2.01
CA SER A 36 11.13 -8.52 -0.88
C SER A 36 10.92 -7.08 -0.38
N ILE A 37 9.95 -6.88 0.48
CA ILE A 37 9.76 -5.62 1.22
C ILE A 37 10.31 -5.79 2.63
N GLU A 38 11.32 -4.96 2.97
CA GLU A 38 11.93 -4.93 4.30
C GLU A 38 11.14 -4.02 5.24
N GLY A 39 10.43 -4.61 6.18
CA GLY A 39 9.70 -3.95 7.25
C GLY A 39 8.21 -3.72 6.96
N ILE A 40 7.39 -4.08 7.95
CA ILE A 40 5.93 -3.85 7.90
C ILE A 40 5.62 -2.36 7.75
N THR A 41 6.42 -1.49 8.36
CA THR A 41 6.26 -0.04 8.27
C THR A 41 6.58 0.51 6.88
N LYS A 42 7.50 -0.11 6.11
CA LYS A 42 7.72 0.22 4.71
C LYS A 42 6.51 -0.19 3.88
N LEU A 43 6.02 -1.41 4.08
CA LEU A 43 4.81 -1.89 3.40
C LEU A 43 3.62 -0.96 3.67
N ALA A 44 3.39 -0.56 4.92
CA ALA A 44 2.31 0.35 5.29
C ALA A 44 2.41 1.72 4.60
N LYS A 45 3.62 2.28 4.48
CA LYS A 45 3.84 3.57 3.79
C LYS A 45 3.61 3.47 2.28
N LEU A 46 4.02 2.36 1.68
CA LEU A 46 3.75 2.12 0.26
C LEU A 46 2.25 1.91 0.01
N ASP A 47 1.57 1.16 0.88
CA ASP A 47 0.12 0.97 0.81
C ASP A 47 -0.65 2.28 1.06
N PHE A 48 -0.16 3.15 1.94
CA PHE A 48 -0.72 4.48 2.13
C PHE A 48 -0.74 5.29 0.82
N LEU A 49 0.39 5.35 0.11
CA LEU A 49 0.45 6.04 -1.17
C LEU A 49 -0.34 5.33 -2.28
N LEU A 50 -0.45 4.00 -2.21
CA LEU A 50 -1.25 3.22 -3.16
C LEU A 50 -2.74 3.44 -2.98
N ARG A 51 -3.19 3.52 -1.72
CA ARG A 51 -4.58 3.68 -1.31
C ARG A 51 -5.14 5.07 -1.65
N TYR A 52 -4.30 6.10 -1.53
CA TYR A 52 -4.70 7.49 -1.70
C TYR A 52 -4.03 8.13 -2.93
N PRO A 53 -4.66 8.06 -4.11
CA PRO A 53 -4.06 8.52 -5.35
C PRO A 53 -3.78 10.04 -5.38
N THR A 54 -4.57 10.84 -4.68
CA THR A 54 -4.35 12.29 -4.52
C THR A 54 -3.05 12.58 -3.78
N LEU A 55 -2.75 11.80 -2.73
CA LEU A 55 -1.50 11.90 -1.99
C LEU A 55 -0.31 11.35 -2.79
N LEU A 56 -0.50 10.28 -3.55
CA LEU A 56 0.52 9.80 -4.48
C LEU A 56 0.84 10.85 -5.55
N LYS A 57 -0.17 11.55 -6.08
CA LYS A 57 0.02 12.66 -7.00
C LYS A 57 0.89 13.75 -6.39
N ARG A 58 0.53 14.22 -5.18
CA ARG A 58 1.31 15.22 -4.43
C ARG A 58 2.76 14.76 -4.20
N ALA A 59 2.95 13.48 -3.84
CA ALA A 59 4.28 12.91 -3.63
C ALA A 59 5.14 12.93 -4.91
N LEU A 60 4.53 12.64 -6.07
CA LEU A 60 5.20 12.70 -7.38
C LEU A 60 5.52 14.14 -7.76
N ASP A 61 4.58 15.07 -7.60
CA ASP A 61 4.75 16.50 -7.90
C ASP A 61 5.93 17.09 -7.10
N ILE A 62 6.04 16.79 -5.81
CA ILE A 62 7.16 17.24 -4.96
C ILE A 62 8.51 16.69 -5.44
N ARG A 63 8.52 15.49 -5.99
CA ARG A 63 9.73 14.88 -6.58
C ARG A 63 10.01 15.35 -8.00
N GLY A 64 9.20 16.22 -8.57
CA GLY A 64 9.30 16.67 -9.96
C GLY A 64 9.03 15.56 -10.99
N MET A 65 8.26 14.55 -10.62
CA MET A 65 7.91 13.41 -11.47
C MET A 65 6.61 13.66 -12.21
N SER A 66 6.48 13.08 -13.42
CA SER A 66 5.23 13.18 -14.19
C SER A 66 4.09 12.46 -13.48
N THR A 67 2.95 13.11 -13.39
CA THR A 67 1.71 12.55 -12.81
C THR A 67 0.71 12.12 -13.90
N LYS A 68 1.06 12.26 -15.18
CA LYS A 68 0.18 11.94 -16.31
C LYS A 68 -0.24 10.47 -16.35
N GLU A 69 0.65 9.59 -15.89
CA GLU A 69 0.38 8.15 -15.85
C GLU A 69 -0.53 7.72 -14.69
N LEU A 70 -0.81 8.63 -13.72
CA LEU A 70 -1.47 8.22 -12.47
C LEU A 70 -2.96 7.89 -12.66
N CYS A 71 -3.61 8.45 -13.69
CA CYS A 71 -5.01 8.18 -14.05
C CYS A 71 -5.93 8.20 -12.82
N ILE A 72 -6.12 9.37 -12.21
CA ILE A 72 -7.04 9.54 -11.08
C ILE A 72 -8.43 9.81 -11.67
N GLU A 73 -9.40 9.01 -11.26
CA GLU A 73 -10.80 9.19 -11.64
C GLU A 73 -11.51 10.13 -10.66
N ASP A 74 -12.56 10.81 -11.14
CA ASP A 74 -13.26 11.82 -10.32
C ASP A 74 -13.83 11.26 -9.02
N HIS A 75 -14.30 10.01 -9.02
CA HIS A 75 -14.81 9.36 -7.80
C HIS A 75 -13.73 9.09 -6.76
N GLU A 76 -12.46 8.99 -7.16
CA GLU A 76 -11.33 8.78 -6.24
C GLU A 76 -10.88 10.07 -5.54
N LEU A 77 -11.25 11.23 -6.09
CA LEU A 77 -10.97 12.52 -5.45
C LEU A 77 -11.77 12.71 -4.14
N PHE A 78 -12.88 12.00 -4.02
CA PHE A 78 -13.79 12.04 -2.88
C PHE A 78 -13.96 10.67 -2.22
N SER A 79 -12.96 9.79 -2.41
CA SER A 79 -13.00 8.44 -1.85
C SER A 79 -13.11 8.47 -0.33
N VAL A 80 -14.12 7.76 0.19
CA VAL A 80 -14.35 7.52 1.62
C VAL A 80 -13.65 6.23 2.07
N GLU A 81 -12.53 5.86 1.45
CA GLU A 81 -11.75 4.69 1.92
C GLU A 81 -11.46 4.79 3.41
N SER A 82 -11.44 3.65 4.09
CA SER A 82 -11.20 3.60 5.53
C SER A 82 -9.90 4.34 5.87
N GLU A 83 -10.03 5.38 6.68
CA GLU A 83 -8.96 6.30 7.01
C GLU A 83 -7.84 5.57 7.75
N MET A 84 -6.61 5.73 7.29
CA MET A 84 -5.46 5.31 8.06
C MET A 84 -5.24 6.25 9.24
N VAL A 85 -4.71 5.72 10.33
CA VAL A 85 -4.38 6.51 11.51
C VAL A 85 -2.90 6.86 11.54
N ARG A 86 -2.56 7.98 12.17
CA ARG A 86 -1.17 8.28 12.48
C ARG A 86 -0.64 7.30 13.53
N TYR A 87 0.50 6.68 13.22
CA TYR A 87 1.27 5.85 14.13
C TYR A 87 2.70 6.40 14.31
N ARG A 88 3.46 5.86 15.27
CA ARG A 88 4.82 6.32 15.62
C ARG A 88 5.77 6.49 14.42
N PHE A 89 5.57 5.71 13.36
CA PHE A 89 6.45 5.67 12.18
C PHE A 89 5.74 6.00 10.87
N GLY A 90 4.62 6.71 10.90
CA GLY A 90 3.86 7.14 9.74
C GLY A 90 2.42 6.61 9.69
N PRO A 91 1.81 6.62 8.52
CA PRO A 91 0.48 6.07 8.31
C PRO A 91 0.41 4.59 8.70
N TRP A 92 -0.66 4.21 9.36
CA TRP A 92 -0.85 2.85 9.84
C TRP A 92 -2.31 2.45 9.82
N ASP A 93 -2.56 1.18 9.44
CA ASP A 93 -3.82 0.51 9.65
C ASP A 93 -3.59 -0.63 10.65
N HIS A 94 -4.34 -0.66 11.74
CA HIS A 94 -4.22 -1.68 12.79
C HIS A 94 -4.53 -3.09 12.27
N LYS A 95 -5.23 -3.22 11.15
CA LYS A 95 -5.56 -4.48 10.49
C LYS A 95 -4.38 -5.11 9.71
N TYR A 96 -3.25 -4.40 9.50
CA TYR A 96 -2.11 -4.97 8.76
C TYR A 96 -1.64 -6.32 9.29
N ARG A 97 -1.53 -6.44 10.63
CA ARG A 97 -1.13 -7.71 11.24
C ARG A 97 -2.12 -8.84 10.95
N LEU A 98 -3.40 -8.52 10.98
CA LEU A 98 -4.44 -9.48 10.62
C LEU A 98 -4.31 -9.92 9.16
N TYR A 99 -4.20 -8.98 8.23
CA TYR A 99 -4.08 -9.29 6.80
C TYR A 99 -2.82 -10.10 6.49
N LEU A 100 -1.68 -9.74 7.09
CA LEU A 100 -0.45 -10.51 6.92
C LEU A 100 -0.58 -11.92 7.49
N ASN A 101 -1.18 -12.09 8.66
CA ASN A 101 -1.41 -13.41 9.24
C ASN A 101 -2.35 -14.27 8.38
N LEU A 102 -3.40 -13.67 7.81
CA LEU A 102 -4.29 -14.36 6.88
C LEU A 102 -3.52 -14.81 5.62
N LEU A 103 -2.71 -13.93 5.03
CA LEU A 103 -1.90 -14.26 3.86
C LEU A 103 -0.84 -15.33 4.14
N ILE A 104 -0.26 -15.34 5.35
CA ILE A 104 0.64 -16.41 5.82
C ILE A 104 -0.13 -17.72 5.94
N GLY A 105 -1.30 -17.71 6.60
CA GLY A 105 -2.15 -18.89 6.77
C GLY A 105 -2.63 -19.49 5.45
N GLU A 106 -2.86 -18.64 4.44
CA GLU A 106 -3.20 -19.05 3.07
C GLU A 106 -1.98 -19.55 2.28
N GLY A 107 -0.78 -19.42 2.84
CA GLY A 107 0.48 -19.83 2.22
C GLY A 107 0.90 -18.94 1.03
N LEU A 108 0.45 -17.68 0.99
CA LEU A 108 0.73 -16.75 -0.11
C LEU A 108 1.96 -15.89 0.15
N ILE A 109 2.26 -15.60 1.41
CA ILE A 109 3.46 -14.86 1.81
C ILE A 109 4.24 -15.63 2.88
N LYS A 110 5.52 -15.29 3.00
CA LYS A 110 6.36 -15.66 4.12
C LYS A 110 6.92 -14.40 4.77
N VAL A 111 7.04 -14.43 6.08
CA VAL A 111 7.65 -13.36 6.88
C VAL A 111 8.82 -13.96 7.63
N THR A 112 10.01 -13.45 7.37
CA THR A 112 11.25 -13.89 7.99
C THR A 112 11.93 -12.75 8.73
N SER A 113 12.86 -13.06 9.61
CA SER A 113 13.67 -12.06 10.31
C SER A 113 15.12 -12.22 9.86
N GLU A 114 15.70 -11.16 9.35
CA GLU A 114 17.12 -11.07 9.01
C GLU A 114 17.77 -10.04 9.97
N GLY A 115 18.35 -10.55 11.04
CA GLY A 115 18.83 -9.73 12.14
C GLY A 115 17.65 -9.00 12.82
N ARG A 116 17.66 -7.66 12.75
CA ARG A 116 16.56 -6.80 13.26
C ARG A 116 15.50 -6.44 12.22
N LYS A 117 15.66 -6.88 11.00
CA LYS A 117 14.75 -6.56 9.90
C LYS A 117 13.71 -7.66 9.74
N VAL A 118 12.47 -7.26 9.58
CA VAL A 118 11.37 -8.14 9.15
C VAL A 118 11.31 -8.09 7.63
N VAL A 119 11.38 -9.23 6.99
CA VAL A 119 11.36 -9.37 5.53
C VAL A 119 10.06 -10.05 5.12
N ILE A 120 9.32 -9.42 4.23
CA ILE A 120 8.04 -9.90 3.72
C ILE A 120 8.22 -10.22 2.24
N SER A 121 7.99 -11.47 1.87
CA SER A 121 8.15 -11.96 0.50
C SER A 121 6.99 -12.86 0.10
N LEU A 122 6.75 -12.99 -1.21
CA LEU A 122 5.80 -13.95 -1.74
C LEU A 122 6.39 -15.36 -1.69
N THR A 123 5.52 -16.34 -1.47
CA THR A 123 5.84 -17.74 -1.79
C THR A 123 5.69 -17.96 -3.29
N GLU A 124 6.12 -19.10 -3.82
CA GLU A 124 5.86 -19.47 -5.22
C GLU A 124 4.35 -19.48 -5.53
N LYS A 125 3.55 -20.04 -4.60
CA LYS A 125 2.10 -20.02 -4.69
C LYS A 125 1.54 -18.59 -4.71
N GLY A 126 2.05 -17.73 -3.81
CA GLY A 126 1.65 -16.33 -3.73
C GLY A 126 2.02 -15.55 -4.98
N PHE A 127 3.20 -15.79 -5.53
CA PHE A 127 3.65 -15.16 -6.77
C PHE A 127 2.76 -15.56 -7.96
N ALA A 128 2.51 -16.87 -8.14
CA ALA A 128 1.62 -17.36 -9.19
C ALA A 128 0.17 -16.84 -9.04
N PHE A 129 -0.33 -16.74 -7.80
CA PHE A 129 -1.64 -16.17 -7.52
C PHE A 129 -1.68 -14.68 -7.85
N SER A 130 -0.68 -13.91 -7.40
CA SER A 130 -0.58 -12.47 -7.65
C SER A 130 -0.43 -12.15 -9.14
N ASN A 131 0.26 -12.99 -9.90
CA ASN A 131 0.35 -12.87 -11.34
C ASN A 131 -1.04 -12.97 -12.00
N LYS A 132 -1.86 -13.96 -11.60
CA LYS A 132 -3.26 -14.07 -12.07
C LYS A 132 -4.10 -12.86 -11.63
N LEU A 133 -3.91 -12.40 -10.40
CA LEU A 133 -4.62 -11.23 -9.86
C LEU A 133 -4.26 -9.96 -10.63
N SER A 134 -3.01 -9.82 -11.06
CA SER A 134 -2.51 -8.63 -11.75
C SER A 134 -3.14 -8.35 -13.11
N ILE A 135 -3.75 -9.36 -13.74
CA ILE A 135 -4.47 -9.21 -15.02
C ILE A 135 -5.98 -9.02 -14.84
N ALA A 136 -6.50 -9.12 -13.61
CA ALA A 136 -7.92 -8.90 -13.34
C ALA A 136 -8.29 -7.42 -13.58
N PRO A 137 -9.40 -7.13 -14.33
CA PRO A 137 -9.78 -5.75 -14.65
C PRO A 137 -9.87 -4.83 -13.44
N LEU A 138 -10.47 -5.30 -12.35
CA LEU A 138 -10.64 -4.54 -11.09
C LEU A 138 -9.30 -4.16 -10.43
N MET A 139 -8.22 -4.87 -10.74
CA MET A 139 -6.91 -4.67 -10.13
C MET A 139 -5.96 -3.83 -10.99
N GLN A 140 -6.35 -3.44 -12.20
CA GLN A 140 -5.46 -2.74 -13.14
C GLN A 140 -4.96 -1.40 -12.59
N THR A 141 -5.81 -0.63 -11.95
CA THR A 141 -5.44 0.65 -11.34
C THR A 141 -4.42 0.45 -10.22
N TYR A 142 -4.63 -0.55 -9.36
CA TYR A 142 -3.69 -0.84 -8.27
C TYR A 142 -2.33 -1.33 -8.78
N ILE A 143 -2.30 -2.22 -9.77
CA ILE A 143 -1.04 -2.73 -10.34
C ILE A 143 -0.26 -1.63 -11.04
N HIS A 144 -0.95 -0.75 -11.75
CA HIS A 144 -0.34 0.38 -12.41
C HIS A 144 0.32 1.35 -11.40
N ARG A 145 -0.42 1.74 -10.37
CA ARG A 145 0.09 2.59 -9.28
C ARG A 145 1.22 1.93 -8.47
N ALA A 146 1.13 0.62 -8.24
CA ALA A 146 2.21 -0.11 -7.57
C ALA A 146 3.52 -0.09 -8.38
N ARG A 147 3.45 -0.12 -9.72
CA ARG A 147 4.60 0.04 -10.60
C ARG A 147 5.20 1.44 -10.51
N ILE A 148 4.38 2.48 -10.44
CA ILE A 148 4.81 3.86 -10.19
C ILE A 148 5.53 3.95 -8.83
N LEU A 149 4.94 3.36 -7.78
CA LEU A 149 5.55 3.30 -6.46
C LEU A 149 6.91 2.60 -6.47
N LYS A 150 7.03 1.45 -7.14
CA LYS A 150 8.32 0.76 -7.27
C LYS A 150 9.36 1.62 -7.96
N ARG A 151 8.98 2.29 -9.05
CA ARG A 151 9.87 3.15 -9.85
C ARG A 151 10.40 4.34 -9.06
N HIS A 152 9.55 4.99 -8.28
CA HIS A 152 9.86 6.29 -7.66
C HIS A 152 10.04 6.25 -6.14
N PHE A 153 9.49 5.25 -5.44
CA PHE A 153 9.45 5.20 -3.97
C PHE A 153 10.02 3.91 -3.38
N ASN A 154 10.80 3.13 -4.14
CA ASN A 154 11.51 1.98 -3.58
C ASN A 154 12.72 2.43 -2.74
N LEU A 155 12.45 3.19 -1.71
CA LEU A 155 13.41 3.72 -0.75
C LEU A 155 13.58 2.78 0.44
N THR A 156 14.62 3.01 1.24
CA THR A 156 14.70 2.38 2.58
C THR A 156 13.53 2.82 3.45
N SER A 157 13.20 2.03 4.48
CA SER A 157 12.09 2.35 5.40
C SER A 157 12.25 3.73 6.06
N THR A 158 13.48 4.11 6.41
CA THR A 158 13.80 5.41 7.01
C THR A 158 13.65 6.55 6.00
N ASN A 159 14.21 6.41 4.81
CA ASN A 159 14.12 7.45 3.78
C ASN A 159 12.66 7.66 3.33
N LEU A 160 11.88 6.58 3.21
CA LEU A 160 10.46 6.69 2.90
C LEU A 160 9.67 7.35 4.04
N MET A 161 10.04 7.10 5.29
CA MET A 161 9.44 7.77 6.44
C MET A 161 9.72 9.28 6.43
N ASN A 162 10.97 9.67 6.24
CA ASN A 162 11.37 11.07 6.18
C ASN A 162 10.64 11.79 5.04
N PHE A 163 10.63 11.18 3.86
CA PHE A 163 9.92 11.70 2.70
C PHE A 163 8.42 11.93 2.98
N ILE A 164 7.73 10.96 3.61
CA ILE A 164 6.32 11.11 3.95
C ILE A 164 6.10 12.24 4.96
N TYR A 165 6.96 12.38 5.96
CA TYR A 165 6.83 13.43 6.95
C TYR A 165 7.12 14.83 6.39
N GLU A 166 8.06 14.95 5.48
CA GLU A 166 8.36 16.20 4.78
C GLU A 166 7.24 16.59 3.80
N THR A 167 6.70 15.59 3.10
CA THR A 167 5.65 15.79 2.09
C THR A 167 4.28 16.07 2.71
N PHE A 168 3.99 15.43 3.84
CA PHE A 168 2.69 15.46 4.53
C PHE A 168 2.88 15.89 6.00
N PRO A 169 3.27 17.16 6.27
CA PRO A 169 3.50 17.65 7.62
C PRO A 169 2.23 17.59 8.48
N GLU A 170 1.05 17.62 7.85
CA GLU A 170 -0.24 17.42 8.51
C GLU A 170 -0.33 16.07 9.23
N ILE A 171 0.32 15.02 8.72
CA ILE A 171 0.37 13.71 9.40
C ILE A 171 1.19 13.81 10.70
N VAL A 172 2.25 14.59 10.69
CA VAL A 172 3.16 14.74 11.85
C VAL A 172 2.49 15.53 12.97
N SER A 173 1.67 16.51 12.62
CA SER A 173 0.95 17.37 13.58
C SER A 173 -0.18 16.63 14.32
N LEU A 174 -0.67 15.51 13.77
CA LEU A 174 -1.71 14.71 14.41
C LEU A 174 -1.15 13.98 15.65
N ASN A 175 -1.98 13.80 16.67
CA ASN A 175 -1.67 12.89 17.76
C ASN A 175 -1.68 11.43 17.30
N THR A 176 -0.84 10.58 17.91
CA THR A 176 -0.83 9.14 17.61
C THR A 176 -2.23 8.53 17.79
N GLY A 177 -2.69 7.76 16.83
CA GLY A 177 -4.02 7.14 16.83
C GLY A 177 -5.12 8.03 16.23
N LYS A 178 -4.83 9.30 15.86
CA LYS A 178 -5.78 10.14 15.13
C LYS A 178 -5.85 9.75 13.66
N ARG A 179 -7.04 9.87 13.09
CA ARG A 179 -7.28 9.62 11.66
C ARG A 179 -6.60 10.68 10.80
N ILE A 180 -6.03 10.22 9.70
CA ILE A 180 -5.43 11.09 8.68
C ILE A 180 -6.59 11.53 7.78
N GLN A 181 -6.96 12.78 7.87
CA GLN A 181 -7.94 13.39 6.97
C GLN A 181 -7.27 13.72 5.64
N ILE A 182 -7.93 13.40 4.54
CA ILE A 182 -7.42 13.49 3.16
C ILE A 182 -8.28 14.46 2.38
#